data_673b7b71c268f803c30c5fc210aa8572
#
_entry.id   673b7b71c268f803c30c5fc210aa8572
#
_cell.length_a   1.000
_cell.length_b   1.000
_cell.length_c   1.000
_cell.angle_alpha   90.00
_cell.angle_beta   90.00
_cell.angle_gamma   90.00
#
_symmetry.space_group_name_H-M   'P 1'
#
loop_
_entity.id
_entity.type
_entity.pdbx_description
1 polymer ?
#
loop_
_entity_poly.entity_id
_entity_poly.type
_entity_poly.pdbx_seq_one_letter_code
_entity_poly.pdbx_strand_id
1 'polypeptide(L)'
;KDKVTSYEVHMGSILNDENYTGMAIREEKVVSAEKDGYVNYYSMENKKIKAGAGVCGISPEKLSFQKSDSDTNTGSETELTDEQQNSLGLTVQAFTDNFTESMFAEVYSFKDSVRNALSDFSSPDGENVLDTMLNGQPGSSLLYSTDDGVIAYETDGFETFTEEQVTLENFNREKYYAKELHNNMKVAVGEPIYKLITSEEWSVVVPITEKTAEELKDRTNITVRFLKDNATMVGNLSIKKQGEQYMAYIGFSGGMIRYADERFLDLELIITDYTGLKIPKSSIVKKPFFVVPTEYVIQGGNSDEKGVLRRGKDNQNTTEFVPLDIYYTKDNLAYFDLTELNKGDILIKPDSNIT
;
A
#
# COMPACT_ATOMS: atom_id res chain seq x y z
N LYS A 1 -25.80 -18.43 -15.57
CA LYS A 1 -25.47 -18.68 -14.15
C LYS A 1 -24.71 -17.45 -13.69
N ASP A 2 -25.36 -16.64 -12.84
CA ASP A 2 -24.74 -15.48 -12.24
C ASP A 2 -23.61 -15.95 -11.31
N LYS A 3 -22.37 -15.47 -11.57
CA LYS A 3 -21.25 -15.71 -10.66
C LYS A 3 -21.50 -14.94 -9.38
N VAL A 4 -21.76 -15.64 -8.29
CA VAL A 4 -21.80 -15.03 -6.96
C VAL A 4 -20.36 -14.74 -6.56
N THR A 5 -20.01 -13.46 -6.50
CA THR A 5 -18.72 -13.02 -5.96
C THR A 5 -18.85 -12.95 -4.44
N SER A 6 -18.04 -13.73 -3.73
CA SER A 6 -17.97 -13.69 -2.26
C SER A 6 -16.84 -12.75 -1.83
N TYR A 7 -17.05 -12.07 -0.70
CA TYR A 7 -16.04 -11.24 -0.06
C TYR A 7 -15.94 -11.62 1.42
N GLU A 8 -14.74 -11.88 1.88
CA GLU A 8 -14.49 -12.15 3.29
C GLU A 8 -14.37 -10.82 4.06
N VAL A 9 -15.13 -10.67 5.14
CA VAL A 9 -15.13 -9.47 5.96
C VAL A 9 -13.91 -9.46 6.87
N HIS A 10 -13.07 -8.45 6.75
CA HIS A 10 -11.86 -8.28 7.55
C HIS A 10 -12.02 -7.14 8.58
N MET A 11 -11.27 -7.24 9.67
CA MET A 11 -11.11 -6.12 10.59
C MET A 11 -10.37 -4.97 9.90
N GLY A 12 -10.89 -3.77 10.02
CA GLY A 12 -10.28 -2.57 9.47
C GLY A 12 -10.59 -1.35 10.32
N SER A 13 -9.78 -0.30 10.20
CA SER A 13 -10.11 0.98 10.82
C SER A 13 -11.17 1.73 9.99
N ILE A 14 -12.12 2.35 10.69
CA ILE A 14 -13.04 3.31 10.07
C ILE A 14 -12.35 4.66 10.10
N LEU A 15 -11.54 4.96 9.10
CA LEU A 15 -10.94 6.29 9.05
C LEU A 15 -10.49 6.71 7.69
N ASN A 16 -10.78 7.97 7.46
CA ASN A 16 -10.39 8.71 6.27
C ASN A 16 -10.09 7.81 5.07
N ASP A 17 -11.07 7.64 4.19
CA ASP A 17 -10.87 7.03 2.86
C ASP A 17 -9.84 7.81 2.00
N GLU A 18 -9.07 8.71 2.61
CA GLU A 18 -8.05 9.50 1.97
C GLU A 18 -6.72 8.77 2.07
N ASN A 19 -6.29 8.26 0.94
CA ASN A 19 -4.93 7.78 0.77
C ASN A 19 -4.01 9.00 0.66
N TYR A 20 -2.89 8.93 1.32
CA TYR A 20 -1.83 9.91 1.22
C TYR A 20 -0.66 9.35 0.44
N THR A 21 0.02 10.19 -0.32
CA THR A 21 1.33 9.88 -0.86
C THR A 21 2.38 10.60 -0.02
N GLY A 22 3.29 9.86 0.55
CA GLY A 22 4.43 10.39 1.30
C GLY A 22 5.73 10.25 0.52
N MET A 23 6.69 11.14 0.80
CA MET A 23 8.04 11.07 0.26
C MET A 23 8.99 10.52 1.30
N ALA A 24 9.67 9.42 1.00
CA ALA A 24 10.64 8.79 1.89
C ALA A 24 11.96 9.57 1.89
N ILE A 25 12.43 9.91 3.08
CA ILE A 25 13.73 10.56 3.34
C ILE A 25 14.58 9.59 4.14
N ARG A 26 15.77 9.33 3.63
CA ARG A 26 16.70 8.32 4.15
C ARG A 26 18.12 8.91 4.17
N GLU A 27 18.99 8.31 4.96
CA GLU A 27 20.42 8.56 4.85
C GLU A 27 20.97 7.75 3.68
N GLU A 28 21.21 8.40 2.56
CA GLU A 28 21.61 7.77 1.30
C GLU A 28 22.99 8.29 0.86
N LYS A 29 23.88 7.38 0.49
CA LYS A 29 25.21 7.67 -0.02
C LYS A 29 25.32 7.18 -1.45
N VAL A 30 25.45 8.10 -2.39
CA VAL A 30 25.71 7.77 -3.80
C VAL A 30 27.20 7.49 -3.97
N VAL A 31 27.52 6.36 -4.58
CA VAL A 31 28.87 5.98 -4.97
C VAL A 31 29.02 6.16 -6.47
N SER A 32 30.06 6.87 -6.85
CA SER A 32 30.35 7.23 -8.23
C SER A 32 31.52 6.45 -8.79
N ALA A 33 31.55 6.31 -10.12
CA ALA A 33 32.65 5.66 -10.84
C ALA A 33 33.96 6.45 -10.70
N GLU A 34 35.04 5.77 -10.38
CA GLU A 34 36.39 6.35 -10.32
C GLU A 34 37.09 6.35 -11.67
N LYS A 35 36.58 5.61 -12.63
CA LYS A 35 37.07 5.51 -14.01
C LYS A 35 35.95 5.25 -14.99
N ASP A 36 36.24 5.52 -16.26
CA ASP A 36 35.35 5.20 -17.37
C ASP A 36 35.29 3.68 -17.60
N GLY A 37 34.13 3.16 -17.98
CA GLY A 37 33.97 1.74 -18.30
C GLY A 37 32.55 1.28 -18.31
N TYR A 38 32.39 -0.02 -18.13
CA TYR A 38 31.10 -0.68 -18.03
C TYR A 38 30.94 -1.32 -16.64
N VAL A 39 29.88 -0.94 -15.91
CA VAL A 39 29.63 -1.45 -14.57
C VAL A 39 28.86 -2.76 -14.61
N ASN A 40 29.23 -3.69 -13.72
CA ASN A 40 28.52 -4.95 -13.50
C ASN A 40 28.48 -5.27 -12.01
N TYR A 41 27.33 -5.73 -11.53
CA TYR A 41 27.01 -5.86 -10.10
C TYR A 41 27.09 -7.31 -9.62
N TYR A 42 27.64 -7.49 -8.41
CA TYR A 42 27.68 -8.76 -7.68
C TYR A 42 26.46 -8.94 -6.81
N SER A 43 26.10 -7.88 -6.09
CA SER A 43 25.01 -7.92 -5.12
C SER A 43 23.68 -7.64 -5.79
N MET A 44 22.63 -8.26 -5.28
CA MET A 44 21.27 -7.92 -5.68
C MET A 44 20.81 -6.63 -5.03
N GLU A 45 19.88 -5.96 -5.70
CA GLU A 45 19.21 -4.78 -5.17
C GLU A 45 18.44 -5.12 -3.88
N ASN A 46 18.29 -4.13 -2.99
CA ASN A 46 17.61 -4.25 -1.69
C ASN A 46 18.21 -5.29 -0.73
N LYS A 47 19.48 -5.66 -0.95
CA LYS A 47 20.20 -6.55 -0.05
C LYS A 47 21.02 -5.75 0.98
N LYS A 48 21.03 -6.21 2.24
CA LYS A 48 21.96 -5.69 3.24
C LYS A 48 23.37 -6.18 2.95
N ILE A 49 24.31 -5.26 2.87
CA ILE A 49 25.74 -5.55 2.70
C ILE A 49 26.54 -4.95 3.85
N LYS A 50 27.71 -5.49 4.08
CA LYS A 50 28.67 -4.97 5.07
C LYS A 50 29.80 -4.22 4.39
N ALA A 51 30.44 -3.33 5.13
CA ALA A 51 31.69 -2.72 4.69
C ALA A 51 32.71 -3.80 4.31
N GLY A 52 33.38 -3.60 3.18
CA GLY A 52 34.30 -4.57 2.60
C GLY A 52 33.68 -5.65 1.72
N ALA A 53 32.34 -5.73 1.62
CA ALA A 53 31.70 -6.62 0.65
C ALA A 53 31.86 -6.10 -0.78
N GLY A 54 32.07 -7.00 -1.75
CA GLY A 54 32.11 -6.66 -3.17
C GLY A 54 30.74 -6.19 -3.64
N VAL A 55 30.68 -5.05 -4.33
CA VAL A 55 29.44 -4.48 -4.85
C VAL A 55 29.35 -4.62 -6.35
N CYS A 56 30.37 -4.13 -7.06
CA CYS A 56 30.40 -4.13 -8.53
C CYS A 56 31.82 -4.14 -9.05
N GLY A 57 31.94 -4.40 -10.34
CA GLY A 57 33.18 -4.23 -11.08
C GLY A 57 33.01 -3.26 -12.24
N ILE A 58 34.05 -2.55 -12.62
CA ILE A 58 34.08 -1.72 -13.81
C ILE A 58 35.12 -2.30 -14.76
N SER A 59 34.72 -2.63 -15.98
CA SER A 59 35.53 -3.17 -17.05
C SER A 59 35.68 -2.16 -18.20
N PRO A 60 36.80 -2.15 -18.94
CA PRO A 60 36.98 -1.27 -20.10
C PRO A 60 36.04 -1.60 -21.26
N GLU A 61 35.62 -2.86 -21.38
CA GLU A 61 34.71 -3.34 -22.39
C GLU A 61 33.51 -4.04 -21.76
N LYS A 62 32.39 -4.13 -22.51
CA LYS A 62 31.22 -4.88 -22.06
C LYS A 62 31.57 -6.33 -21.75
N LEU A 63 31.12 -6.84 -20.65
CA LEU A 63 31.21 -8.27 -20.36
C LEU A 63 30.19 -9.02 -21.23
N SER A 64 30.67 -9.94 -22.03
CA SER A 64 29.84 -10.90 -22.73
C SER A 64 29.68 -12.13 -21.84
N PHE A 65 28.52 -12.30 -21.25
CA PHE A 65 28.14 -13.54 -20.58
C PHE A 65 27.89 -14.60 -21.66
N GLN A 66 28.95 -15.01 -22.39
CA GLN A 66 28.85 -16.11 -23.34
C GLN A 66 28.72 -17.39 -22.53
N LYS A 67 27.67 -18.15 -22.86
CA LYS A 67 27.66 -19.59 -22.57
C LYS A 67 28.98 -20.14 -23.14
N SER A 68 29.76 -20.79 -22.30
CA SER A 68 30.91 -21.56 -22.77
C SER A 68 30.35 -22.65 -23.70
N ASP A 69 30.53 -22.45 -25.00
CA ASP A 69 30.42 -23.52 -26.00
C ASP A 69 31.52 -24.56 -25.74
N SER A 70 31.35 -25.41 -24.78
CA SER A 70 32.00 -26.72 -24.81
C SER A 70 31.07 -27.61 -25.62
N ASP A 71 31.55 -27.95 -26.84
CA ASP A 71 30.97 -28.88 -27.75
C ASP A 71 30.15 -30.01 -27.08
N THR A 72 28.88 -29.92 -27.14
CA THR A 72 27.97 -31.03 -27.51
C THR A 72 26.54 -30.44 -27.69
N ASN A 73 26.12 -30.51 -28.91
CA ASN A 73 24.76 -30.46 -29.43
C ASN A 73 23.64 -30.56 -28.38
N THR A 74 23.14 -29.42 -27.90
CA THR A 74 21.74 -29.16 -27.57
C THR A 74 21.57 -27.70 -27.24
N GLY A 75 20.67 -27.02 -27.93
CA GLY A 75 20.27 -25.65 -27.62
C GLY A 75 19.73 -25.57 -26.19
N SER A 76 20.47 -24.98 -25.28
CA SER A 76 19.96 -24.71 -23.94
C SER A 76 19.96 -23.19 -23.78
N GLU A 77 18.82 -22.59 -23.98
CA GLU A 77 18.35 -21.51 -23.15
C GLU A 77 18.65 -21.93 -21.71
N THR A 78 18.98 -21.01 -20.82
CA THR A 78 19.12 -21.34 -19.38
C THR A 78 17.73 -21.74 -18.89
N GLU A 79 17.33 -22.97 -19.21
CA GLU A 79 16.08 -23.52 -18.71
C GLU A 79 16.27 -23.69 -17.22
N LEU A 80 15.36 -23.07 -16.47
CA LEU A 80 15.17 -23.36 -15.06
C LEU A 80 15.02 -24.88 -14.93
N THR A 81 15.61 -25.50 -13.92
CA THR A 81 15.39 -26.92 -13.65
C THR A 81 13.90 -27.18 -13.45
N ASP A 82 13.46 -28.42 -13.67
CA ASP A 82 12.05 -28.78 -13.47
C ASP A 82 11.55 -28.44 -12.07
N GLU A 83 12.39 -28.56 -11.04
CA GLU A 83 12.08 -28.15 -9.67
C GLU A 83 11.93 -26.64 -9.53
N GLN A 84 12.78 -25.86 -10.19
CA GLN A 84 12.74 -24.40 -10.20
C GLN A 84 11.51 -23.89 -10.96
N GLN A 85 11.19 -24.48 -12.12
CA GLN A 85 9.99 -24.18 -12.89
C GLN A 85 8.71 -24.51 -12.11
N ASN A 86 8.70 -25.66 -11.42
CA ASN A 86 7.58 -26.05 -10.57
C ASN A 86 7.40 -25.09 -9.40
N SER A 87 8.47 -24.71 -8.72
CA SER A 87 8.43 -23.75 -7.59
C SER A 87 7.93 -22.38 -8.03
N LEU A 88 8.44 -21.87 -9.15
CA LEU A 88 7.99 -20.59 -9.73
C LEU A 88 6.54 -20.70 -10.20
N GLY A 89 6.17 -21.81 -10.83
CA GLY A 89 4.81 -22.11 -11.27
C GLY A 89 3.80 -22.12 -10.12
N LEU A 90 4.16 -22.72 -8.98
CA LEU A 90 3.32 -22.71 -7.77
C LEU A 90 3.15 -21.30 -7.19
N THR A 91 4.21 -20.50 -7.19
CA THR A 91 4.15 -19.10 -6.74
C THR A 91 3.23 -18.26 -7.63
N VAL A 92 3.35 -18.40 -8.95
CA VAL A 92 2.48 -17.72 -9.93
C VAL A 92 1.03 -18.20 -9.81
N GLN A 93 0.82 -19.51 -9.66
CA GLN A 93 -0.53 -20.06 -9.54
C GLN A 93 -1.21 -19.63 -8.24
N ALA A 94 -0.50 -19.64 -7.12
CA ALA A 94 -1.01 -19.17 -5.82
C ALA A 94 -1.42 -17.69 -5.88
N PHE A 95 -0.65 -16.85 -6.58
CA PHE A 95 -1.00 -15.47 -6.81
C PHE A 95 -2.24 -15.34 -7.70
N THR A 96 -2.27 -16.07 -8.83
CA THR A 96 -3.38 -16.00 -9.79
C THR A 96 -4.71 -16.48 -9.20
N ASP A 97 -4.66 -17.50 -8.36
CA ASP A 97 -5.85 -18.10 -7.72
C ASP A 97 -6.44 -17.17 -6.63
N ASN A 98 -5.61 -16.37 -5.99
CA ASN A 98 -6.01 -15.48 -4.89
C ASN A 98 -6.12 -14.01 -5.31
N PHE A 99 -5.66 -13.63 -6.50
CA PHE A 99 -5.65 -12.24 -6.95
C PHE A 99 -7.07 -11.71 -7.19
N THR A 100 -7.39 -10.62 -6.53
CA THR A 100 -8.58 -9.82 -6.78
C THR A 100 -8.19 -8.39 -7.13
N GLU A 101 -8.94 -7.76 -8.03
CA GLU A 101 -8.66 -6.40 -8.54
C GLU A 101 -8.62 -5.34 -7.41
N SER A 102 -9.19 -5.66 -6.24
CA SER A 102 -9.18 -4.81 -5.05
C SER A 102 -7.91 -4.92 -4.19
N MET A 103 -7.02 -5.87 -4.49
CA MET A 103 -5.82 -6.17 -3.73
C MET A 103 -4.54 -5.85 -4.52
N PHE A 104 -4.48 -4.64 -5.08
CA PHE A 104 -3.35 -4.21 -5.91
C PHE A 104 -2.00 -4.25 -5.16
N ALA A 105 -2.02 -4.15 -3.82
CA ALA A 105 -0.84 -4.31 -2.97
C ALA A 105 -0.18 -5.71 -3.09
N GLU A 106 -0.98 -6.75 -3.39
CA GLU A 106 -0.45 -8.12 -3.56
C GLU A 106 0.40 -8.26 -4.82
N VAL A 107 0.22 -7.39 -5.83
CA VAL A 107 1.05 -7.39 -7.04
C VAL A 107 2.51 -7.09 -6.68
N TYR A 108 2.75 -6.17 -5.76
CA TYR A 108 4.10 -5.83 -5.30
C TYR A 108 4.74 -6.96 -4.51
N SER A 109 3.99 -7.57 -3.58
CA SER A 109 4.47 -8.74 -2.83
C SER A 109 4.76 -9.93 -3.74
N PHE A 110 3.94 -10.11 -4.79
CA PHE A 110 4.17 -11.13 -5.81
C PHE A 110 5.42 -10.83 -6.65
N LYS A 111 5.59 -9.58 -7.12
CA LYS A 111 6.79 -9.15 -7.84
C LYS A 111 8.04 -9.43 -7.02
N ASP A 112 8.02 -9.11 -5.72
CA ASP A 112 9.14 -9.38 -4.81
C ASP A 112 9.35 -10.88 -4.58
N SER A 113 8.29 -11.67 -4.46
CA SER A 113 8.39 -13.13 -4.33
C SER A 113 8.98 -13.77 -5.58
N VAL A 114 8.57 -13.35 -6.77
CA VAL A 114 9.12 -13.82 -8.05
C VAL A 114 10.59 -13.38 -8.19
N ARG A 115 10.91 -12.13 -7.85
CA ARG A 115 12.28 -11.61 -7.88
C ARG A 115 13.18 -12.41 -6.93
N ASN A 116 12.74 -12.69 -5.71
CA ASN A 116 13.47 -13.47 -4.73
C ASN A 116 13.66 -14.92 -5.20
N ALA A 117 12.62 -15.55 -5.74
CA ALA A 117 12.72 -16.90 -6.30
C ALA A 117 13.71 -16.96 -7.47
N LEU A 118 13.65 -15.99 -8.38
CA LEU A 118 14.61 -15.88 -9.50
C LEU A 118 16.03 -15.62 -9.02
N SER A 119 16.20 -14.90 -7.91
CA SER A 119 17.51 -14.63 -7.33
C SER A 119 18.11 -15.82 -6.60
N ASP A 120 17.28 -16.64 -5.94
CA ASP A 120 17.71 -17.91 -5.33
C ASP A 120 18.16 -18.93 -6.40
N PHE A 121 17.70 -18.77 -7.65
CA PHE A 121 18.13 -19.54 -8.79
C PHE A 121 19.42 -19.03 -9.45
N SER A 122 19.81 -17.78 -9.13
CA SER A 122 21.12 -17.23 -9.50
C SER A 122 22.17 -17.87 -8.58
N SER A 123 22.91 -18.85 -9.11
CA SER A 123 23.87 -19.67 -8.39
C SER A 123 24.76 -18.92 -7.41
N PRO A 124 25.19 -19.58 -6.30
CA PRO A 124 26.30 -19.12 -5.47
C PRO A 124 27.59 -18.89 -6.26
N ASP A 125 27.70 -19.47 -7.45
CA ASP A 125 28.83 -19.31 -8.38
C ASP A 125 28.84 -18.00 -9.17
N GLY A 126 27.78 -17.17 -9.11
CA GLY A 126 27.72 -15.90 -9.85
C GLY A 126 28.83 -14.91 -9.48
N GLU A 127 29.21 -14.86 -8.21
CA GLU A 127 30.35 -14.04 -7.75
C GLU A 127 31.66 -14.51 -8.39
N ASN A 128 31.88 -15.82 -8.45
CA ASN A 128 33.10 -16.40 -9.03
C ASN A 128 33.18 -16.18 -10.56
N VAL A 129 32.04 -16.20 -11.25
CA VAL A 129 31.99 -15.98 -12.71
C VAL A 129 32.35 -14.54 -13.04
N LEU A 130 31.77 -13.58 -12.33
CA LEU A 130 32.04 -12.17 -12.56
C LEU A 130 33.50 -11.82 -12.23
N ASP A 131 34.04 -12.34 -11.12
CA ASP A 131 35.45 -12.21 -10.75
C ASP A 131 36.37 -12.76 -11.83
N THR A 132 36.08 -13.93 -12.37
CA THR A 132 36.86 -14.53 -13.45
C THR A 132 36.84 -13.69 -14.71
N MET A 133 35.64 -13.15 -15.07
CA MET A 133 35.53 -12.29 -16.25
C MET A 133 36.27 -10.97 -16.09
N LEU A 134 36.17 -10.35 -14.90
CA LEU A 134 36.87 -9.08 -14.64
C LEU A 134 38.37 -9.26 -14.53
N ASN A 135 38.87 -10.34 -13.91
CA ASN A 135 40.25 -10.67 -13.81
C ASN A 135 40.88 -11.03 -15.20
N GLY A 136 40.05 -11.52 -16.12
CA GLY A 136 40.42 -11.77 -17.50
C GLY A 136 40.55 -10.54 -18.38
N GLN A 137 40.07 -9.37 -17.92
CA GLN A 137 40.17 -8.11 -18.67
C GLN A 137 41.16 -7.13 -18.00
N PRO A 138 42.35 -6.90 -18.59
CA PRO A 138 43.29 -5.90 -18.07
C PRO A 138 42.66 -4.52 -17.97
N GLY A 139 42.81 -3.87 -16.83
CA GLY A 139 42.22 -2.55 -16.57
C GLY A 139 40.85 -2.60 -15.90
N SER A 140 40.29 -3.75 -15.61
CA SER A 140 39.12 -3.90 -14.74
C SER A 140 39.45 -3.54 -13.29
N SER A 141 38.45 -3.11 -12.52
CA SER A 141 38.55 -2.86 -11.09
C SER A 141 37.32 -3.36 -10.35
N LEU A 142 37.54 -3.88 -9.16
CA LEU A 142 36.53 -4.28 -8.21
C LEU A 142 36.29 -3.15 -7.24
N LEU A 143 35.01 -2.90 -6.91
CA LEU A 143 34.60 -1.91 -5.93
C LEU A 143 33.91 -2.61 -4.75
N TYR A 144 34.36 -2.21 -3.57
CA TYR A 144 33.86 -2.75 -2.29
C TYR A 144 33.09 -1.68 -1.57
N SER A 145 32.08 -2.07 -0.81
CA SER A 145 31.34 -1.14 0.02
C SER A 145 32.23 -0.54 1.10
N THR A 146 32.13 0.77 1.29
CA THR A 146 32.84 1.48 2.37
C THR A 146 32.09 1.44 3.69
N ASP A 147 30.77 1.18 3.66
CA ASP A 147 29.89 1.23 4.80
C ASP A 147 28.92 0.03 4.81
N ASP A 148 28.35 -0.24 5.97
CA ASP A 148 27.22 -1.16 6.09
C ASP A 148 25.97 -0.46 5.54
N GLY A 149 25.06 -1.19 4.88
CA GLY A 149 23.82 -0.59 4.42
C GLY A 149 23.00 -1.48 3.50
N VAL A 150 21.94 -0.91 2.95
CA VAL A 150 21.11 -1.53 1.91
C VAL A 150 21.47 -0.94 0.57
N ILE A 151 21.79 -1.83 -0.39
CA ILE A 151 22.20 -1.40 -1.73
C ILE A 151 20.96 -1.13 -2.61
N ALA A 152 21.02 -0.04 -3.39
CA ALA A 152 20.03 0.28 -4.41
C ALA A 152 20.71 0.70 -5.71
N TYR A 153 20.08 0.31 -6.83
CA TYR A 153 20.58 0.55 -8.18
C TYR A 153 19.75 1.58 -8.93
N GLU A 154 19.39 2.65 -8.20
CA GLU A 154 18.74 3.81 -8.79
C GLU A 154 19.19 5.10 -8.10
N THR A 155 19.12 6.21 -8.83
CA THR A 155 19.30 7.55 -8.28
C THR A 155 18.21 8.48 -8.81
N ASP A 156 17.71 9.36 -7.95
CA ASP A 156 16.56 10.21 -8.26
C ASP A 156 16.77 11.71 -7.98
N GLY A 157 17.95 12.05 -7.47
CA GLY A 157 18.32 13.43 -7.14
C GLY A 157 17.84 13.89 -5.76
N PHE A 158 17.18 13.01 -4.98
CA PHE A 158 16.72 13.31 -3.62
C PHE A 158 17.57 12.68 -2.53
N GLU A 159 18.71 12.10 -2.89
CA GLU A 159 19.57 11.34 -1.97
C GLU A 159 20.15 12.19 -0.83
N THR A 160 20.28 13.49 -1.04
CA THR A 160 20.82 14.43 -0.05
C THR A 160 19.72 15.29 0.62
N PHE A 161 18.46 15.04 0.29
CA PHE A 161 17.37 15.82 0.86
C PHE A 161 17.20 15.53 2.35
N THR A 162 16.93 16.61 3.08
CA THR A 162 16.40 16.55 4.45
C THR A 162 14.89 16.75 4.42
N GLU A 163 14.22 16.40 5.52
CA GLU A 163 12.78 16.59 5.67
C GLU A 163 12.33 18.03 5.39
N GLU A 164 13.11 19.02 5.82
CA GLU A 164 12.78 20.44 5.67
C GLU A 164 12.87 20.94 4.23
N GLN A 165 13.61 20.25 3.38
CA GLN A 165 13.75 20.59 1.96
C GLN A 165 12.59 20.08 1.12
N VAL A 166 11.78 19.15 1.65
CA VAL A 166 10.62 18.60 0.95
C VAL A 166 9.51 19.65 0.90
N THR A 167 9.07 19.96 -0.30
CA THR A 167 7.97 20.90 -0.57
C THR A 167 6.86 20.22 -1.34
N LEU A 168 5.68 20.84 -1.43
CA LEU A 168 4.56 20.31 -2.21
C LEU A 168 4.93 20.11 -3.69
N GLU A 169 5.84 20.91 -4.24
CA GLU A 169 6.27 20.78 -5.64
C GLU A 169 6.98 19.44 -5.91
N ASN A 170 7.67 18.88 -4.92
CA ASN A 170 8.37 17.59 -5.06
C ASN A 170 7.40 16.42 -5.27
N PHE A 171 6.11 16.58 -4.95
CA PHE A 171 5.08 15.56 -5.19
C PHE A 171 4.51 15.59 -6.61
N ASN A 172 4.99 16.48 -7.47
CA ASN A 172 4.63 16.45 -8.89
C ASN A 172 5.33 15.27 -9.59
N ARG A 173 4.60 14.16 -9.73
CA ARG A 173 5.12 12.91 -10.32
C ARG A 173 5.54 13.05 -11.78
N GLU A 174 5.03 14.03 -12.52
CA GLU A 174 5.45 14.29 -13.90
C GLU A 174 6.89 14.82 -14.00
N LYS A 175 7.39 15.43 -12.93
CA LYS A 175 8.75 15.95 -12.82
C LYS A 175 9.73 14.98 -12.16
N TYR A 176 9.21 13.88 -11.61
CA TYR A 176 10.04 12.87 -10.97
C TYR A 176 10.67 11.95 -12.00
N TYR A 177 11.98 11.77 -11.88
CA TYR A 177 12.73 10.85 -12.71
C TYR A 177 13.74 10.09 -11.86
N ALA A 178 13.67 8.76 -11.88
CA ALA A 178 14.67 7.88 -11.33
C ALA A 178 15.53 7.30 -12.46
N LYS A 179 16.84 7.40 -12.32
CA LYS A 179 17.81 6.78 -13.23
C LYS A 179 18.11 5.38 -12.72
N GLU A 180 17.68 4.38 -13.46
CA GLU A 180 18.04 2.99 -13.19
C GLU A 180 19.51 2.72 -13.57
N LEU A 181 20.18 1.96 -12.71
CA LEU A 181 21.57 1.53 -12.88
C LEU A 181 21.56 0.02 -13.12
N HIS A 182 22.14 -0.43 -14.21
CA HIS A 182 22.06 -1.82 -14.65
C HIS A 182 23.39 -2.39 -15.15
N ASN A 183 23.51 -3.71 -15.22
CA ASN A 183 24.69 -4.39 -15.74
C ASN A 183 25.02 -3.94 -17.16
N ASN A 184 26.33 -3.86 -17.46
CA ASN A 184 26.88 -3.39 -18.73
C ASN A 184 26.47 -1.95 -19.11
N MET A 185 26.04 -1.14 -18.13
CA MET A 185 25.83 0.29 -18.34
C MET A 185 27.21 0.97 -18.48
N LYS A 186 27.35 1.81 -19.51
CA LYS A 186 28.53 2.64 -19.68
C LYS A 186 28.48 3.79 -18.68
N VAL A 187 29.59 3.99 -17.97
CA VAL A 187 29.76 5.06 -16.99
C VAL A 187 31.02 5.81 -17.24
N ALA A 188 31.00 7.11 -17.00
CA ALA A 188 32.16 7.99 -16.95
C ALA A 188 32.55 8.28 -15.50
N VAL A 189 33.80 8.75 -15.31
CA VAL A 189 34.26 9.21 -14.00
C VAL A 189 33.25 10.20 -13.37
N GLY A 190 32.87 9.97 -12.13
CA GLY A 190 31.91 10.80 -11.38
C GLY A 190 30.47 10.45 -11.60
N GLU A 191 30.10 9.60 -12.56
CA GLU A 191 28.72 9.15 -12.70
C GLU A 191 28.33 8.13 -11.61
N PRO A 192 27.08 8.19 -11.11
CA PRO A 192 26.57 7.24 -10.11
C PRO A 192 26.65 5.79 -10.62
N ILE A 193 27.07 4.89 -9.75
CA ILE A 193 27.10 3.44 -10.02
C ILE A 193 26.25 2.62 -9.05
N TYR A 194 26.07 3.09 -7.86
CA TYR A 194 25.08 2.54 -6.90
C TYR A 194 24.80 3.55 -5.78
N LYS A 195 23.77 3.29 -5.04
CA LYS A 195 23.39 4.02 -3.83
C LYS A 195 23.36 3.06 -2.65
N LEU A 196 23.81 3.53 -1.49
CA LEU A 196 23.80 2.79 -0.23
C LEU A 196 22.96 3.54 0.79
N ILE A 197 21.95 2.87 1.35
CA ILE A 197 21.16 3.40 2.45
C ILE A 197 21.82 2.94 3.73
N THR A 198 22.37 3.87 4.51
CA THR A 198 23.30 3.58 5.61
C THR A 198 22.64 3.55 6.98
N SER A 199 21.37 3.98 7.09
CA SER A 199 20.65 4.00 8.34
C SER A 199 19.34 3.23 8.29
N GLU A 200 18.97 2.57 9.39
CA GLU A 200 17.63 2.02 9.60
C GLU A 200 16.62 3.09 10.02
N GLU A 201 17.11 4.26 10.44
CA GLU A 201 16.26 5.41 10.71
C GLU A 201 15.94 6.12 9.41
N TRP A 202 14.68 6.42 9.22
CA TRP A 202 14.15 7.07 8.04
C TRP A 202 12.86 7.79 8.36
N SER A 203 12.39 8.63 7.46
CA SER A 203 11.13 9.33 7.64
C SER A 203 10.31 9.37 6.36
N VAL A 204 9.04 9.67 6.52
CA VAL A 204 8.11 9.96 5.42
C VAL A 204 7.53 11.34 5.65
N VAL A 205 7.66 12.20 4.65
CA VAL A 205 7.05 13.54 4.65
C VAL A 205 5.76 13.47 3.84
N VAL A 206 4.64 13.90 4.44
CA VAL A 206 3.30 13.74 3.87
C VAL A 206 2.60 15.10 3.82
N PRO A 207 2.19 15.59 2.65
CA PRO A 207 1.29 16.74 2.55
C PRO A 207 -0.09 16.36 3.10
N ILE A 208 -0.58 17.10 4.08
CA ILE A 208 -1.88 16.84 4.72
C ILE A 208 -2.78 18.08 4.65
N THR A 209 -4.09 17.87 4.79
CA THR A 209 -5.05 18.95 4.84
C THR A 209 -4.97 19.69 6.19
N GLU A 210 -5.47 20.95 6.21
CA GLU A 210 -5.59 21.70 7.47
C GLU A 210 -6.46 20.96 8.49
N LYS A 211 -7.53 20.31 8.03
CA LYS A 211 -8.41 19.49 8.88
C LYS A 211 -7.62 18.36 9.54
N THR A 212 -6.86 17.61 8.76
CA THR A 212 -6.03 16.52 9.27
C THR A 212 -4.95 17.02 10.22
N ALA A 213 -4.34 18.18 9.91
CA ALA A 213 -3.35 18.80 10.77
C ALA A 213 -3.95 19.18 12.15
N GLU A 214 -5.17 19.71 12.17
CA GLU A 214 -5.87 20.05 13.41
C GLU A 214 -6.24 18.82 14.24
N GLU A 215 -6.64 17.72 13.58
CA GLU A 215 -6.94 16.43 14.23
C GLU A 215 -5.70 15.78 14.84
N LEU A 216 -4.52 16.04 14.28
CA LEU A 216 -3.25 15.43 14.67
C LEU A 216 -2.36 16.31 15.58
N LYS A 217 -2.71 17.58 15.79
CA LYS A 217 -1.85 18.61 16.43
C LYS A 217 -1.29 18.23 17.82
N ASP A 218 -2.06 17.46 18.58
CA ASP A 218 -1.70 17.07 19.95
C ASP A 218 -1.04 15.67 20.01
N ARG A 219 -0.78 15.06 18.86
CA ARG A 219 -0.16 13.74 18.77
C ARG A 219 1.34 13.83 18.55
N THR A 220 2.09 13.00 19.25
CA THR A 220 3.54 12.84 19.08
C THR A 220 3.91 11.59 18.28
N ASN A 221 2.95 10.71 18.03
CA ASN A 221 3.11 9.51 17.22
C ASN A 221 1.84 9.21 16.44
N ILE A 222 1.98 8.42 15.39
CA ILE A 222 0.88 7.97 14.55
C ILE A 222 1.15 6.57 14.02
N THR A 223 0.11 5.77 13.89
CA THR A 223 0.18 4.51 13.15
C THR A 223 -0.06 4.77 11.68
N VAL A 224 0.86 4.29 10.85
CA VAL A 224 0.81 4.40 9.38
C VAL A 224 0.63 3.00 8.81
N ARG A 225 -0.30 2.85 7.89
CA ARG A 225 -0.43 1.66 7.05
C ARG A 225 0.15 1.96 5.68
N PHE A 226 1.13 1.16 5.27
CA PHE A 226 1.72 1.23 3.93
C PHE A 226 0.91 0.38 2.97
N LEU A 227 0.42 0.98 1.87
CA LEU A 227 -0.49 0.29 0.96
C LEU A 227 0.20 -0.73 0.05
N LYS A 228 1.52 -0.65 -0.09
CA LYS A 228 2.34 -1.63 -0.82
C LYS A 228 2.14 -3.06 -0.29
N ASP A 229 2.13 -3.21 1.03
CA ASP A 229 2.16 -4.53 1.69
C ASP A 229 1.20 -4.64 2.88
N ASN A 230 0.32 -3.65 3.07
CA ASN A 230 -0.60 -3.53 4.20
C ASN A 230 0.07 -3.57 5.59
N ALA A 231 1.38 -3.38 5.66
CA ALA A 231 2.08 -3.31 6.94
C ALA A 231 1.73 -2.05 7.70
N THR A 232 1.61 -2.16 9.00
CA THR A 232 1.40 -1.03 9.90
C THR A 232 2.64 -0.79 10.73
N MET A 233 3.04 0.47 10.85
CA MET A 233 4.16 0.90 11.68
C MET A 233 3.75 2.13 12.50
N VAL A 234 4.27 2.24 13.71
CA VAL A 234 4.12 3.45 14.52
C VAL A 234 5.34 4.33 14.30
N GLY A 235 5.09 5.58 13.87
CA GLY A 235 6.13 6.58 13.67
C GLY A 235 5.99 7.77 14.61
N ASN A 236 7.11 8.45 14.86
CA ASN A 236 7.14 9.72 15.58
C ASN A 236 6.60 10.81 14.66
N LEU A 237 5.60 11.55 15.12
CA LEU A 237 4.89 12.55 14.34
C LEU A 237 5.28 13.97 14.76
N SER A 238 5.58 14.80 13.77
CA SER A 238 5.58 16.25 13.93
C SER A 238 4.87 16.90 12.72
N ILE A 239 4.20 18.02 12.95
CA ILE A 239 3.46 18.75 11.91
C ILE A 239 4.02 20.17 11.84
N LYS A 240 4.32 20.61 10.62
CA LYS A 240 4.77 21.99 10.37
C LYS A 240 3.96 22.57 9.21
N LYS A 241 3.68 23.86 9.26
CA LYS A 241 3.09 24.60 8.16
C LYS A 241 4.20 25.21 7.31
N GLN A 242 4.17 24.92 6.01
CA GLN A 242 5.07 25.50 5.01
C GLN A 242 4.22 26.35 4.05
N GLY A 243 4.28 27.68 4.20
CA GLY A 243 3.38 28.57 3.46
C GLY A 243 1.92 28.30 3.79
N GLU A 244 1.13 27.91 2.82
CA GLU A 244 -0.28 27.53 2.99
C GLU A 244 -0.48 26.03 3.22
N GLN A 245 0.58 25.20 3.05
CA GLN A 245 0.51 23.75 3.13
C GLN A 245 0.94 23.23 4.51
N TYR A 246 0.20 22.26 5.04
CA TYR A 246 0.62 21.49 6.21
C TYR A 246 1.36 20.24 5.77
N MET A 247 2.49 19.96 6.42
CA MET A 247 3.32 18.79 6.19
C MET A 247 3.43 17.98 7.48
N ALA A 248 3.14 16.69 7.40
CA ALA A 248 3.40 15.74 8.48
C ALA A 248 4.76 15.07 8.22
N TYR A 249 5.61 15.06 9.24
CA TYR A 249 6.91 14.43 9.27
C TYR A 249 6.81 13.22 10.19
N ILE A 250 6.99 12.02 9.63
CA ILE A 250 6.76 10.77 10.36
C ILE A 250 8.05 9.96 10.34
N GLY A 251 8.74 9.91 11.47
CA GLY A 251 10.02 9.22 11.63
C GLY A 251 9.84 7.77 12.10
N PHE A 252 10.61 6.86 11.52
CA PHE A 252 10.63 5.43 11.83
C PHE A 252 12.04 4.97 12.17
N SER A 253 12.17 3.98 13.07
CA SER A 253 13.45 3.39 13.50
C SER A 253 13.68 1.98 12.96
N GLY A 254 13.03 1.59 11.89
CA GLY A 254 13.16 0.27 11.27
C GLY A 254 12.24 0.08 10.09
N GLY A 255 12.29 -1.10 9.46
CA GLY A 255 11.44 -1.45 8.34
C GLY A 255 11.80 -0.78 7.01
N MET A 256 12.84 0.05 6.96
CA MET A 256 13.28 0.82 5.79
C MET A 256 13.52 -0.07 4.56
N ILE A 257 14.11 -1.24 4.77
CA ILE A 257 14.46 -2.18 3.68
C ILE A 257 13.25 -2.61 2.82
N ARG A 258 12.05 -2.60 3.39
CA ARG A 258 10.82 -2.98 2.67
C ARG A 258 10.43 -1.98 1.59
N TYR A 259 10.92 -0.74 1.72
CA TYR A 259 10.60 0.40 0.88
C TYR A 259 11.84 1.06 0.28
N ALA A 260 12.96 0.34 0.27
CA ALA A 260 14.26 0.89 -0.14
C ALA A 260 14.30 1.32 -1.60
N ASP A 261 13.49 0.69 -2.45
CA ASP A 261 13.35 0.95 -3.88
C ASP A 261 12.25 1.97 -4.25
N GLU A 262 11.64 2.61 -3.25
CA GLU A 262 10.56 3.58 -3.51
C GLU A 262 10.84 4.93 -2.84
N ARG A 263 10.74 6.01 -3.59
CA ARG A 263 10.80 7.36 -3.07
C ARG A 263 9.45 7.84 -2.58
N PHE A 264 8.39 7.47 -3.27
CA PHE A 264 7.03 7.85 -2.93
C PHE A 264 6.24 6.63 -2.48
N LEU A 265 5.62 6.74 -1.31
CA LEU A 265 4.89 5.66 -0.66
C LEU A 265 3.43 6.06 -0.52
N ASP A 266 2.55 5.22 -1.02
CA ASP A 266 1.12 5.37 -0.77
C ASP A 266 0.80 4.77 0.61
N LEU A 267 0.13 5.56 1.45
CA LEU A 267 -0.08 5.24 2.85
C LEU A 267 -1.42 5.76 3.38
N GLU A 268 -1.86 5.19 4.48
CA GLU A 268 -3.03 5.59 5.23
C GLU A 268 -2.60 5.98 6.65
N LEU A 269 -3.01 7.16 7.10
CA LEU A 269 -2.78 7.63 8.46
C LEU A 269 -3.91 7.15 9.37
N ILE A 270 -3.60 6.36 10.38
CA ILE A 270 -4.59 5.83 11.33
C ILE A 270 -4.78 6.84 12.46
N ILE A 271 -5.80 7.68 12.34
CA ILE A 271 -6.03 8.82 13.23
C ILE A 271 -6.87 8.45 14.46
N THR A 272 -7.80 7.51 14.36
CA THR A 272 -8.61 7.01 15.48
C THR A 272 -8.61 5.49 15.56
N ASP A 273 -8.67 4.95 16.78
CA ASP A 273 -8.68 3.51 17.04
C ASP A 273 -10.09 2.88 16.92
N TYR A 274 -10.91 3.33 15.99
CA TYR A 274 -12.13 2.60 15.72
C TYR A 274 -11.82 1.38 14.87
N THR A 275 -11.59 0.26 15.51
CA THR A 275 -11.55 -1.03 14.83
C THR A 275 -12.96 -1.49 14.54
N GLY A 276 -13.24 -1.85 13.32
CA GLY A 276 -14.53 -2.34 12.86
C GLY A 276 -14.39 -3.34 11.70
N LEU A 277 -15.47 -3.95 11.32
CA LEU A 277 -15.52 -4.81 10.15
C LEU A 277 -15.55 -3.96 8.89
N LYS A 278 -14.59 -4.16 7.99
CA LYS A 278 -14.49 -3.48 6.69
C LYS A 278 -15.23 -4.28 5.63
N ILE A 279 -16.10 -3.60 4.90
CA ILE A 279 -16.84 -4.17 3.78
C ILE A 279 -16.67 -3.30 2.53
N PRO A 280 -16.71 -3.87 1.32
CA PRO A 280 -16.69 -3.10 0.09
C PRO A 280 -17.89 -2.15 -0.02
N LYS A 281 -17.69 -0.95 -0.56
CA LYS A 281 -18.82 -0.02 -0.84
C LYS A 281 -19.86 -0.63 -1.77
N SER A 282 -19.45 -1.52 -2.68
CA SER A 282 -20.34 -2.26 -3.59
C SER A 282 -21.31 -3.24 -2.86
N SER A 283 -20.98 -3.64 -1.63
CA SER A 283 -21.83 -4.47 -0.80
C SER A 283 -22.92 -3.68 -0.05
N ILE A 284 -22.87 -2.34 -0.11
CA ILE A 284 -23.84 -1.47 0.54
C ILE A 284 -25.04 -1.33 -0.39
N VAL A 285 -26.19 -1.84 0.07
CA VAL A 285 -27.46 -1.73 -0.64
C VAL A 285 -28.30 -0.63 0.00
N LYS A 286 -28.88 0.24 -0.82
CA LYS A 286 -29.87 1.20 -0.35
C LYS A 286 -31.20 0.46 -0.19
N LYS A 287 -31.68 0.36 1.06
CA LYS A 287 -32.99 -0.18 1.36
C LYS A 287 -33.95 0.99 1.65
N PRO A 288 -35.09 1.08 0.97
CA PRO A 288 -36.10 2.09 1.31
C PRO A 288 -36.77 1.73 2.64
N PHE A 289 -36.92 2.72 3.50
CA PHE A 289 -37.70 2.62 4.72
C PHE A 289 -38.88 3.57 4.66
N PHE A 290 -40.00 3.18 5.32
CA PHE A 290 -41.03 4.13 5.66
C PHE A 290 -40.64 4.87 6.94
N VAL A 291 -41.13 6.09 7.06
CA VAL A 291 -40.80 6.98 8.18
C VAL A 291 -42.11 7.56 8.73
N VAL A 292 -42.32 7.47 10.04
CA VAL A 292 -43.41 8.16 10.71
C VAL A 292 -42.90 8.92 11.93
N PRO A 293 -43.51 10.08 12.28
CA PRO A 293 -43.17 10.74 13.52
C PRO A 293 -43.45 9.84 14.73
N THR A 294 -42.55 9.84 15.72
CA THR A 294 -42.68 8.99 16.90
C THR A 294 -43.95 9.27 17.70
N GLU A 295 -44.52 10.47 17.59
CA GLU A 295 -45.77 10.83 18.23
C GLU A 295 -47.02 10.07 17.69
N TYR A 296 -46.90 9.40 16.54
CA TYR A 296 -47.93 8.51 15.99
C TYR A 296 -47.75 7.06 16.37
N VAL A 297 -46.60 6.72 16.99
CA VAL A 297 -46.34 5.34 17.41
C VAL A 297 -46.90 5.10 18.78
N ILE A 298 -47.73 4.06 18.88
CA ILE A 298 -48.33 3.61 20.14
C ILE A 298 -47.96 2.16 20.41
N GLN A 299 -48.20 1.74 21.64
CA GLN A 299 -48.14 0.33 22.02
C GLN A 299 -49.52 -0.31 21.79
N GLY A 300 -49.57 -1.47 21.15
CA GLY A 300 -50.81 -2.18 20.88
C GLY A 300 -51.42 -2.79 22.14
N GLY A 301 -52.64 -2.43 22.43
CA GLY A 301 -53.54 -2.94 23.48
C GLY A 301 -52.98 -3.96 24.48
N ASN A 302 -53.10 -5.23 24.17
CA ASN A 302 -52.66 -6.33 25.04
C ASN A 302 -51.30 -6.95 24.64
N SER A 303 -50.61 -6.33 23.73
CA SER A 303 -49.29 -6.80 23.25
C SER A 303 -48.21 -5.74 23.46
N ASP A 304 -46.96 -6.17 23.59
CA ASP A 304 -45.81 -5.27 23.63
C ASP A 304 -45.41 -4.74 22.23
N GLU A 305 -46.23 -5.00 21.22
CA GLU A 305 -45.99 -4.57 19.84
C GLU A 305 -46.22 -3.06 19.69
N LYS A 306 -45.29 -2.42 19.05
CA LYS A 306 -45.43 -1.02 18.65
C LYS A 306 -46.08 -0.92 17.28
N GLY A 307 -46.88 0.10 17.07
CA GLY A 307 -47.56 0.31 15.80
C GLY A 307 -48.17 1.70 15.69
N VAL A 308 -49.00 1.87 14.69
CA VAL A 308 -49.72 3.13 14.43
C VAL A 308 -51.20 2.88 14.25
N LEU A 309 -52.00 3.92 14.45
CA LEU A 309 -53.42 3.91 14.12
C LEU A 309 -53.58 4.42 12.68
N ARG A 310 -54.20 3.60 11.84
CA ARG A 310 -54.53 3.94 10.47
C ARG A 310 -56.05 4.08 10.32
N ARG A 311 -56.51 5.02 9.50
CA ARG A 311 -57.89 5.11 9.07
C ARG A 311 -58.27 3.87 8.25
N GLY A 312 -59.39 3.24 8.56
CA GLY A 312 -59.81 2.03 7.86
C GLY A 312 -59.97 2.22 6.36
N LYS A 313 -59.56 1.22 5.57
CA LYS A 313 -59.61 1.28 4.11
C LYS A 313 -61.01 1.18 3.56
N ASP A 314 -61.83 0.35 4.18
CA ASP A 314 -63.21 0.06 3.75
C ASP A 314 -64.25 1.02 4.38
N ASN A 315 -63.93 1.57 5.52
CA ASN A 315 -64.78 2.51 6.23
C ASN A 315 -63.94 3.61 6.88
N GLN A 316 -64.03 4.82 6.35
CA GLN A 316 -63.24 5.97 6.82
C GLN A 316 -63.56 6.38 8.28
N ASN A 317 -64.61 5.87 8.88
CA ASN A 317 -64.95 6.13 10.28
C ASN A 317 -64.37 5.09 11.25
N THR A 318 -63.64 4.09 10.76
CA THR A 318 -62.99 3.08 11.59
C THR A 318 -61.50 3.38 11.74
N THR A 319 -60.95 2.95 12.86
CA THR A 319 -59.52 3.05 13.14
C THR A 319 -58.96 1.64 13.30
N GLU A 320 -57.84 1.38 12.66
CA GLU A 320 -57.20 0.07 12.67
C GLU A 320 -55.77 0.23 13.20
N PHE A 321 -55.39 -0.64 14.15
CA PHE A 321 -54.01 -0.71 14.63
C PHE A 321 -53.17 -1.53 13.65
N VAL A 322 -52.07 -0.95 13.19
CA VAL A 322 -51.11 -1.61 12.31
C VAL A 322 -49.78 -1.76 13.05
N PRO A 323 -49.34 -2.99 13.33
CA PRO A 323 -48.06 -3.22 13.98
C PRO A 323 -46.92 -2.81 13.09
N LEU A 324 -45.85 -2.24 13.67
CA LEU A 324 -44.65 -1.80 12.97
C LEU A 324 -43.41 -2.46 13.57
N ASP A 325 -42.59 -3.04 12.73
CA ASP A 325 -41.23 -3.46 13.09
C ASP A 325 -40.29 -2.27 12.97
N ILE A 326 -40.12 -1.55 14.10
CA ILE A 326 -39.31 -0.32 14.13
C ILE A 326 -37.84 -0.69 14.21
N TYR A 327 -37.12 -0.40 13.11
CA TYR A 327 -35.72 -0.69 12.96
C TYR A 327 -34.83 0.21 13.84
N TYR A 328 -35.11 1.51 13.85
CA TYR A 328 -34.50 2.46 14.76
C TYR A 328 -35.26 3.79 14.78
N THR A 329 -34.93 4.62 15.78
CA THR A 329 -35.55 5.92 15.97
C THR A 329 -34.49 7.00 16.01
N LYS A 330 -34.68 8.08 15.23
CA LYS A 330 -33.78 9.23 15.20
C LYS A 330 -34.56 10.50 14.89
N ASP A 331 -34.20 11.59 15.55
CA ASP A 331 -34.74 12.94 15.31
C ASP A 331 -36.28 12.98 15.36
N ASN A 332 -36.90 12.30 16.34
CA ASN A 332 -38.34 12.13 16.50
C ASN A 332 -39.05 11.40 15.34
N LEU A 333 -38.30 10.63 14.56
CA LEU A 333 -38.81 9.79 13.48
C LEU A 333 -38.53 8.32 13.78
N ALA A 334 -39.52 7.47 13.54
CA ALA A 334 -39.39 6.01 13.58
C ALA A 334 -39.25 5.46 12.16
N TYR A 335 -38.22 4.66 11.93
CA TYR A 335 -37.89 4.03 10.65
C TYR A 335 -38.27 2.55 10.73
N PHE A 336 -39.06 2.07 9.76
CA PHE A 336 -39.52 0.70 9.70
C PHE A 336 -39.55 0.15 8.28
N ASP A 337 -39.53 -1.15 8.18
CA ASP A 337 -39.57 -1.84 6.89
C ASP A 337 -41.00 -1.83 6.28
N LEU A 338 -41.08 -2.25 5.01
CA LEU A 338 -42.35 -2.45 4.34
C LEU A 338 -43.23 -3.42 5.15
N THR A 339 -44.33 -2.89 5.67
CA THR A 339 -45.33 -3.61 6.45
C THR A 339 -46.67 -3.50 5.75
N GLU A 340 -47.74 -3.65 6.45
CA GLU A 340 -49.10 -3.44 5.94
C GLU A 340 -49.46 -1.98 5.63
N LEU A 341 -48.56 -1.01 5.94
CA LEU A 341 -48.71 0.38 5.53
C LEU A 341 -48.28 0.58 4.08
N ASN A 342 -49.07 1.37 3.37
CA ASN A 342 -48.82 1.76 2.00
C ASN A 342 -48.68 3.27 1.88
N LYS A 343 -47.98 3.70 0.80
CA LYS A 343 -47.91 5.12 0.48
C LYS A 343 -49.34 5.68 0.26
N GLY A 344 -49.68 6.69 1.04
CA GLY A 344 -51.00 7.33 0.99
C GLY A 344 -51.97 6.91 2.11
N ASP A 345 -51.60 5.93 2.96
CA ASP A 345 -52.38 5.63 4.15
C ASP A 345 -52.45 6.84 5.08
N ILE A 346 -53.59 7.11 5.67
CA ILE A 346 -53.80 8.23 6.58
C ILE A 346 -53.64 7.73 8.01
N LEU A 347 -52.64 8.24 8.70
CA LEU A 347 -52.40 7.93 10.10
C LEU A 347 -53.19 8.87 11.03
N ILE A 348 -53.63 8.33 12.13
CA ILE A 348 -54.36 9.07 13.17
C ILE A 348 -53.40 9.29 14.34
N LYS A 349 -53.20 10.54 14.74
CA LYS A 349 -52.42 10.86 15.92
C LYS A 349 -53.21 10.39 17.15
N PRO A 350 -52.62 9.61 18.04
CA PRO A 350 -53.29 9.18 19.25
C PRO A 350 -53.55 10.41 20.14
N ASP A 351 -54.81 10.66 20.44
CA ASP A 351 -55.21 11.65 21.44
C ASP A 351 -55.22 10.97 22.81
N SER A 352 -54.95 11.74 23.87
CA SER A 352 -54.97 11.27 25.26
C SER A 352 -56.31 10.71 25.74
N ASN A 353 -57.31 10.70 24.89
CA ASN A 353 -58.66 10.20 25.17
C ASN A 353 -59.05 8.92 24.43
N ILE A 354 -58.13 8.29 23.71
CA ILE A 354 -58.35 6.97 23.09
C ILE A 354 -57.64 5.94 23.95
N THR A 355 -58.36 5.43 24.96
CA THR A 355 -58.01 4.25 25.75
C THR A 355 -58.61 3.02 25.10
#